data_3c4b5571da97be55eea07ba5cbf4666c
#
_entry.id   3c4b5571da97be55eea07ba5cbf4666c
#
_cell.length_a   1.000
_cell.length_b   1.000
_cell.length_c   1.000
_cell.angle_alpha   90.00
_cell.angle_beta   90.00
_cell.angle_gamma   90.00
#
_symmetry.space_group_name_H-M   'P 1'
#
loop_
_entity.id
_entity.type
_entity.pdbx_description
1 polymer ?
#
loop_
_entity_poly.entity_id
_entity_poly.type
_entity_poly.pdbx_seq_one_letter_code
_entity_poly.pdbx_strand_id
1 'polypeptide(L)'
;RIAAVGALNGVQADETVDCTGLTVAPGFIDAPSHNDFFYDYDDAEKYYKPFVRQGITTPVTGNCGFSPFGVAADSKFKDKVGGGLFYAKKPGSFGEFVERAEGKLFVNMVPLVGHGTTRISISGYDPAPLTAAEIAEEMKLVDEAMENGAFGGSFGFMYEPGIYAKRDELVEFAKRIAKYDGILTVHPRACSKVALGYPLISKPHIELALDEVVEIMKASGVRTEYSHLIFVGETSWK
;
A
#
# COMPACT_ATOMS: atom_id res chain seq x y z
N ARG A 1 1.66 -19.89 16.32
CA ARG A 1 0.65 -20.79 15.68
C ARG A 1 -0.06 -21.57 16.77
N ILE A 2 -1.40 -21.58 16.78
CA ILE A 2 -2.20 -22.42 17.70
C ILE A 2 -1.91 -23.88 17.37
N ALA A 3 -1.41 -24.63 18.37
CA ALA A 3 -1.12 -26.05 18.25
C ALA A 3 -2.29 -26.93 18.73
N ALA A 4 -2.93 -26.52 19.84
CA ALA A 4 -4.08 -27.22 20.39
C ALA A 4 -4.97 -26.26 21.21
N VAL A 5 -6.24 -26.63 21.34
CA VAL A 5 -7.24 -25.96 22.19
C VAL A 5 -8.01 -27.03 22.95
N GLY A 6 -8.16 -26.88 24.27
CA GLY A 6 -8.91 -27.82 25.11
C GLY A 6 -8.33 -27.93 26.53
N ALA A 7 -8.76 -28.97 27.26
CA ALA A 7 -8.21 -29.29 28.59
C ALA A 7 -6.82 -29.94 28.41
N LEU A 8 -5.78 -29.14 28.47
CA LEU A 8 -4.39 -29.55 28.25
C LEU A 8 -3.68 -29.87 29.55
N ASN A 9 -4.35 -30.48 30.53
CA ASN A 9 -3.78 -30.87 31.81
C ASN A 9 -2.59 -31.83 31.62
N GLY A 10 -1.44 -31.44 32.17
CA GLY A 10 -0.20 -32.25 32.09
C GLY A 10 0.65 -32.03 30.83
N VAL A 11 0.26 -31.14 29.93
CA VAL A 11 1.11 -30.70 28.82
C VAL A 11 2.20 -29.80 29.42
N GLN A 12 3.45 -30.09 29.12
CA GLN A 12 4.56 -29.22 29.47
C GLN A 12 4.73 -28.10 28.46
N ALA A 13 4.95 -26.88 28.92
CA ALA A 13 5.22 -25.70 28.13
C ALA A 13 6.44 -24.97 28.71
N ASP A 14 7.17 -24.26 27.83
CA ASP A 14 8.31 -23.45 28.26
C ASP A 14 7.83 -22.24 29.09
N GLU A 15 6.64 -21.74 28.78
CA GLU A 15 5.99 -20.63 29.48
C GLU A 15 4.46 -20.86 29.57
N THR A 16 3.90 -20.52 30.73
CA THR A 16 2.45 -20.55 30.96
C THR A 16 1.98 -19.16 31.39
N VAL A 17 0.98 -18.63 30.68
CA VAL A 17 0.37 -17.33 31.00
C VAL A 17 -1.02 -17.55 31.52
N ASP A 18 -1.32 -17.11 32.74
CA ASP A 18 -2.67 -17.13 33.30
C ASP A 18 -3.52 -15.98 32.69
N CYS A 19 -4.48 -16.35 31.90
CA CYS A 19 -5.45 -15.44 31.27
C CYS A 19 -6.83 -15.54 31.90
N THR A 20 -6.97 -15.97 33.14
CA THR A 20 -8.26 -16.10 33.82
C THR A 20 -9.00 -14.76 33.82
N GLY A 21 -10.25 -14.76 33.31
CA GLY A 21 -11.06 -13.54 33.15
C GLY A 21 -10.71 -12.65 31.95
N LEU A 22 -9.73 -13.05 31.14
CA LEU A 22 -9.33 -12.33 29.92
C LEU A 22 -9.78 -13.10 28.67
N THR A 23 -9.87 -12.38 27.55
CA THR A 23 -10.08 -12.97 26.23
C THR A 23 -8.73 -12.97 25.48
N VAL A 24 -8.30 -14.13 25.02
CA VAL A 24 -7.13 -14.26 24.14
C VAL A 24 -7.61 -14.22 22.70
N ALA A 25 -7.03 -13.32 21.92
CA ALA A 25 -7.36 -13.14 20.50
C ALA A 25 -6.06 -13.03 19.68
N PRO A 26 -6.12 -13.30 18.36
CA PRO A 26 -5.04 -12.91 17.45
C PRO A 26 -4.80 -11.40 17.52
N GLY A 27 -3.57 -10.96 17.23
CA GLY A 27 -3.29 -9.53 17.06
C GLY A 27 -4.08 -8.94 15.89
N PHE A 28 -4.40 -7.66 15.99
CA PHE A 28 -5.17 -6.96 14.96
C PHE A 28 -4.36 -6.71 13.70
N ILE A 29 -5.05 -6.71 12.56
CA ILE A 29 -4.54 -6.28 11.26
C ILE A 29 -4.99 -4.84 11.05
N ASP A 30 -4.05 -3.94 10.79
CA ASP A 30 -4.30 -2.52 10.50
C ASP A 30 -4.16 -2.25 9.01
N ALA A 31 -5.26 -1.90 8.37
CA ALA A 31 -5.30 -1.58 6.95
C ALA A 31 -6.18 -0.34 6.73
N PRO A 32 -5.64 0.69 6.10
CA PRO A 32 -4.29 0.90 5.55
C PRO A 32 -3.31 1.57 6.53
N SER A 33 -2.00 1.35 6.32
CA SER A 33 -0.92 1.93 7.14
C SER A 33 0.26 2.39 6.28
N HIS A 34 1.13 3.25 6.87
CA HIS A 34 2.36 3.76 6.25
C HIS A 34 3.60 3.48 7.10
N ASN A 35 3.55 2.44 7.93
CA ASN A 35 4.64 2.09 8.85
C ASN A 35 5.88 1.53 8.16
N ASP A 36 5.75 1.11 6.91
CA ASP A 36 6.84 0.60 6.07
C ASP A 36 7.96 1.63 5.84
N PHE A 37 7.69 2.92 5.96
CA PHE A 37 8.72 3.95 5.83
C PHE A 37 9.64 4.08 7.04
N PHE A 38 9.30 3.45 8.16
CA PHE A 38 10.07 3.53 9.41
C PHE A 38 10.82 2.24 9.76
N TYR A 39 10.68 1.18 8.95
CA TYR A 39 11.16 -0.16 9.28
C TYR A 39 12.69 -0.24 9.46
N ASP A 40 13.46 0.59 8.77
CA ASP A 40 14.93 0.61 8.79
C ASP A 40 15.53 1.82 9.55
N TYR A 41 14.71 2.49 10.37
CA TYR A 41 15.20 3.56 11.24
C TYR A 41 15.90 2.96 12.45
N ASP A 42 16.97 3.63 12.92
CA ASP A 42 17.74 3.19 14.09
C ASP A 42 16.87 3.13 15.37
N ASP A 43 15.83 3.96 15.44
CA ASP A 43 14.83 4.02 16.51
C ASP A 43 13.45 3.52 16.06
N ALA A 44 13.39 2.56 15.12
CA ALA A 44 12.16 2.02 14.54
C ALA A 44 11.14 1.57 15.63
N GLU A 45 11.60 0.99 16.73
CA GLU A 45 10.74 0.60 17.86
C GLU A 45 9.80 1.71 18.30
N LYS A 46 10.27 2.95 18.33
CA LYS A 46 9.49 4.13 18.73
C LYS A 46 8.25 4.34 17.86
N TYR A 47 8.35 4.04 16.56
CA TYR A 47 7.26 4.21 15.61
C TYR A 47 6.27 3.05 15.65
N TYR A 48 6.72 1.82 15.99
CA TYR A 48 5.85 0.64 16.08
C TYR A 48 5.21 0.44 17.46
N LYS A 49 5.81 0.94 18.53
CA LYS A 49 5.31 0.79 19.89
C LYS A 49 3.85 1.23 20.11
N PRO A 50 3.35 2.35 19.53
CA PRO A 50 1.94 2.72 19.64
C PRO A 50 0.99 1.69 19.06
N PHE A 51 1.37 1.03 17.97
CA PHE A 51 0.58 -0.01 17.30
C PHE A 51 0.51 -1.28 18.14
N VAL A 52 1.66 -1.78 18.59
CA VAL A 52 1.74 -2.97 19.46
C VAL A 52 0.96 -2.78 20.76
N ARG A 53 1.00 -1.58 21.36
CA ARG A 53 0.23 -1.24 22.57
C ARG A 53 -1.28 -1.27 22.37
N GLN A 54 -1.75 -1.16 21.13
CA GLN A 54 -3.15 -1.29 20.75
C GLN A 54 -3.52 -2.71 20.29
N GLY A 55 -2.56 -3.65 20.36
CA GLY A 55 -2.75 -5.02 19.92
C GLY A 55 -2.61 -5.22 18.40
N ILE A 56 -2.15 -4.21 17.66
CA ILE A 56 -1.89 -4.31 16.22
C ILE A 56 -0.56 -5.02 16.01
N THR A 57 -0.60 -6.15 15.33
CA THR A 57 0.58 -6.99 15.07
C THR A 57 0.89 -7.14 13.59
N THR A 58 0.01 -6.65 12.71
CA THR A 58 0.14 -6.84 11.26
C THR A 58 -0.43 -5.63 10.49
N PRO A 59 0.36 -4.59 10.22
CA PRO A 59 -0.05 -3.52 9.33
C PRO A 59 0.00 -3.94 7.85
N VAL A 60 -0.99 -3.50 7.08
CA VAL A 60 -0.97 -3.51 5.61
C VAL A 60 -0.38 -2.19 5.15
N THR A 61 0.74 -2.22 4.45
CA THR A 61 1.59 -1.07 4.14
C THR A 61 1.81 -0.89 2.64
N GLY A 62 2.48 0.17 2.24
CA GLY A 62 2.64 0.50 0.81
C GLY A 62 1.40 1.15 0.22
N ASN A 63 0.57 1.79 1.04
CA ASN A 63 -0.69 2.41 0.64
C ASN A 63 -0.52 3.74 -0.10
N CYS A 64 -1.62 4.26 -0.61
CA CYS A 64 -1.70 5.57 -1.28
C CYS A 64 -0.71 5.72 -2.45
N GLY A 65 -0.34 4.62 -3.10
CA GLY A 65 0.59 4.62 -4.22
C GLY A 65 2.07 4.75 -3.83
N PHE A 66 2.40 4.69 -2.54
CA PHE A 66 3.79 4.85 -2.06
C PHE A 66 4.27 3.64 -1.27
N SER A 67 5.45 3.14 -1.64
CA SER A 67 6.16 2.07 -0.94
C SER A 67 7.66 2.36 -0.91
N PRO A 68 8.43 1.84 0.05
CA PRO A 68 9.90 1.98 0.07
C PRO A 68 10.60 1.06 -0.94
N PHE A 69 9.86 0.37 -1.78
CA PHE A 69 10.33 -0.57 -2.80
C PHE A 69 9.53 -0.43 -4.11
N GLY A 70 9.89 -1.17 -5.14
CA GLY A 70 9.36 -1.03 -6.50
C GLY A 70 10.18 -0.04 -7.32
N VAL A 71 11.49 0.05 -7.04
CA VAL A 71 12.42 0.99 -7.68
C VAL A 71 13.50 0.21 -8.41
N ALA A 72 13.70 0.51 -9.70
CA ALA A 72 14.77 -0.08 -10.48
C ALA A 72 16.15 0.31 -9.94
N ALA A 73 17.09 -0.64 -9.96
CA ALA A 73 18.45 -0.43 -9.44
C ALA A 73 19.18 0.72 -10.13
N ASP A 74 18.97 0.89 -11.43
CA ASP A 74 19.56 1.91 -12.30
C ASP A 74 18.70 3.16 -12.48
N SER A 75 17.59 3.28 -11.73
CA SER A 75 16.75 4.46 -11.81
C SER A 75 17.49 5.73 -11.42
N LYS A 76 17.50 6.70 -12.32
CA LYS A 76 18.05 8.06 -12.09
C LYS A 76 17.16 8.89 -11.14
N PHE A 77 16.00 8.38 -10.77
CA PHE A 77 15.03 9.04 -9.90
C PHE A 77 14.95 8.40 -8.50
N LYS A 78 15.83 7.46 -8.18
CA LYS A 78 15.84 6.72 -6.92
C LYS A 78 15.77 7.64 -5.69
N ASP A 79 16.51 8.75 -5.72
CA ASP A 79 16.54 9.73 -4.62
C ASP A 79 15.27 10.58 -4.51
N LYS A 80 14.34 10.46 -5.46
CA LYS A 80 13.07 11.20 -5.47
C LYS A 80 11.92 10.40 -4.89
N VAL A 81 12.11 9.12 -4.60
CA VAL A 81 11.08 8.24 -4.06
C VAL A 81 10.69 8.68 -2.66
N GLY A 82 9.40 8.81 -2.43
CA GLY A 82 8.84 9.23 -1.16
C GLY A 82 8.64 10.74 -0.97
N GLY A 83 9.09 11.56 -1.89
CA GLY A 83 8.97 13.02 -2.01
C GLY A 83 8.11 13.76 -1.00
N GLY A 84 8.65 14.14 0.13
CA GLY A 84 8.06 15.08 1.08
C GLY A 84 7.07 14.52 2.10
N LEU A 85 6.18 13.60 1.74
CA LEU A 85 5.21 12.99 2.66
C LEU A 85 5.68 11.61 3.16
N PHE A 86 6.26 10.82 2.28
CA PHE A 86 6.68 9.45 2.55
C PHE A 86 8.14 9.27 2.14
N TYR A 87 9.05 9.55 3.04
CA TYR A 87 10.49 9.48 2.76
C TYR A 87 11.02 8.06 2.98
N ALA A 88 11.44 7.41 1.89
CA ALA A 88 12.15 6.14 1.97
C ALA A 88 13.66 6.40 2.15
N LYS A 89 14.23 5.96 3.28
CA LYS A 89 15.66 6.14 3.59
C LYS A 89 16.54 5.40 2.58
N LYS A 90 16.09 4.23 2.13
CA LYS A 90 16.79 3.39 1.16
C LYS A 90 15.80 2.75 0.20
N PRO A 91 15.28 3.50 -0.80
CA PRO A 91 14.39 2.92 -1.80
C PRO A 91 15.14 1.91 -2.67
N GLY A 92 14.47 0.83 -3.08
CA GLY A 92 15.09 -0.21 -3.86
C GLY A 92 14.10 -1.20 -4.48
N SER A 93 14.57 -2.37 -4.91
CA SER A 93 13.72 -3.48 -5.31
C SER A 93 12.98 -4.08 -4.12
N PHE A 94 11.97 -4.90 -4.37
CA PHE A 94 11.28 -5.61 -3.29
C PHE A 94 12.22 -6.63 -2.62
N GLY A 95 13.06 -7.31 -3.38
CA GLY A 95 14.07 -8.22 -2.83
C GLY A 95 15.01 -7.52 -1.85
N GLU A 96 15.55 -6.34 -2.21
CA GLU A 96 16.37 -5.54 -1.32
C GLU A 96 15.62 -5.08 -0.04
N PHE A 97 14.32 -4.80 -0.16
CA PHE A 97 13.48 -4.50 1.00
C PHE A 97 13.36 -5.70 1.92
N VAL A 98 13.07 -6.90 1.40
CA VAL A 98 12.97 -8.13 2.18
C VAL A 98 14.26 -8.45 2.91
N GLU A 99 15.40 -8.41 2.22
CA GLU A 99 16.73 -8.64 2.83
C GLU A 99 17.02 -7.70 4.01
N ARG A 100 16.59 -6.46 3.92
CA ARG A 100 16.77 -5.48 5.00
C ARG A 100 15.77 -5.65 6.13
N ALA A 101 14.56 -6.11 5.84
CA ALA A 101 13.46 -6.23 6.79
C ALA A 101 13.44 -7.56 7.55
N GLU A 102 13.93 -8.64 6.92
CA GLU A 102 13.87 -9.99 7.48
C GLU A 102 14.56 -10.08 8.85
N GLY A 103 13.81 -10.61 9.83
CA GLY A 103 14.28 -10.77 11.21
C GLY A 103 14.44 -9.47 12.00
N LYS A 104 14.09 -8.31 11.45
CA LYS A 104 14.26 -6.99 12.10
C LYS A 104 12.95 -6.26 12.37
N LEU A 105 11.83 -6.74 11.83
CA LEU A 105 10.54 -6.09 12.02
C LEU A 105 10.00 -6.32 13.43
N PHE A 106 9.47 -5.27 14.05
CA PHE A 106 8.78 -5.33 15.36
C PHE A 106 7.37 -5.94 15.26
N VAL A 107 6.81 -5.97 14.07
CA VAL A 107 5.48 -6.51 13.74
C VAL A 107 5.57 -7.24 12.41
N ASN A 108 4.60 -8.10 12.12
CA ASN A 108 4.47 -8.60 10.75
C ASN A 108 4.16 -7.45 9.81
N MET A 109 4.37 -7.65 8.51
CA MET A 109 4.06 -6.64 7.51
C MET A 109 3.40 -7.30 6.29
N VAL A 110 2.35 -6.69 5.76
CA VAL A 110 1.70 -7.07 4.50
C VAL A 110 2.00 -5.96 3.48
N PRO A 111 3.08 -6.10 2.70
CA PRO A 111 3.54 -5.05 1.82
C PRO A 111 2.77 -5.03 0.50
N LEU A 112 2.41 -3.81 0.04
CA LEU A 112 1.81 -3.52 -1.25
C LEU A 112 2.79 -2.68 -2.09
N VAL A 113 2.93 -2.99 -3.38
CA VAL A 113 3.74 -2.17 -4.28
C VAL A 113 2.99 -0.89 -4.67
N GLY A 114 3.60 0.26 -4.45
CA GLY A 114 2.99 1.56 -4.73
C GLY A 114 3.17 1.97 -6.19
N HIS A 115 2.09 2.19 -6.93
CA HIS A 115 2.12 2.69 -8.31
C HIS A 115 2.85 4.04 -8.43
N GLY A 116 2.64 4.98 -7.50
CA GLY A 116 3.39 6.24 -7.50
C GLY A 116 4.89 6.03 -7.37
N THR A 117 5.32 5.05 -6.56
CA THR A 117 6.74 4.70 -6.42
C THR A 117 7.30 4.09 -7.70
N THR A 118 6.60 3.11 -8.31
CA THR A 118 7.05 2.51 -9.57
C THR A 118 7.10 3.54 -10.69
N ARG A 119 6.09 4.42 -10.77
CA ARG A 119 6.07 5.52 -11.74
C ARG A 119 7.23 6.51 -11.52
N ILE A 120 7.54 6.90 -10.27
CA ILE A 120 8.71 7.73 -9.96
C ILE A 120 9.99 7.06 -10.43
N SER A 121 10.11 5.76 -10.25
CA SER A 121 11.29 5.00 -10.73
C SER A 121 11.50 5.12 -12.23
N ILE A 122 10.44 5.23 -13.02
CA ILE A 122 10.47 5.29 -14.49
C ILE A 122 10.65 6.74 -14.97
N SER A 123 9.80 7.67 -14.54
CA SER A 123 9.68 9.02 -15.10
C SER A 123 9.86 10.16 -14.09
N GLY A 124 10.11 9.85 -12.82
CA GLY A 124 10.14 10.86 -11.77
C GLY A 124 8.76 11.47 -11.53
N TYR A 125 8.71 12.78 -11.46
CA TYR A 125 7.48 13.57 -11.30
C TYR A 125 7.00 14.20 -12.61
N ASP A 126 7.41 13.66 -13.76
CA ASP A 126 6.96 14.16 -15.06
C ASP A 126 5.44 13.98 -15.19
N PRO A 127 4.68 15.05 -15.48
CA PRO A 127 3.24 14.98 -15.68
C PRO A 127 2.84 14.35 -17.03
N ALA A 128 3.77 14.13 -17.94
CA ALA A 128 3.48 13.49 -19.22
C ALA A 128 2.93 12.05 -19.01
N PRO A 129 1.98 11.60 -19.82
CA PRO A 129 1.59 10.20 -19.84
C PRO A 129 2.77 9.29 -20.11
N LEU A 130 2.84 8.15 -19.42
CA LEU A 130 3.84 7.13 -19.75
C LEU A 130 3.60 6.58 -21.15
N THR A 131 4.67 6.37 -21.88
CA THR A 131 4.65 5.63 -23.15
C THR A 131 4.39 4.14 -22.90
N ALA A 132 3.97 3.41 -23.93
CA ALA A 132 3.78 1.96 -23.83
C ALA A 132 5.05 1.21 -23.40
N ALA A 133 6.24 1.70 -23.77
CA ALA A 133 7.51 1.13 -23.34
C ALA A 133 7.76 1.38 -21.84
N GLU A 134 7.49 2.58 -21.35
CA GLU A 134 7.62 2.93 -19.93
C GLU A 134 6.63 2.16 -19.06
N ILE A 135 5.37 1.99 -19.51
CA ILE A 135 4.40 1.13 -18.83
C ILE A 135 4.92 -0.32 -18.77
N ALA A 136 5.50 -0.83 -19.85
CA ALA A 136 6.06 -2.18 -19.84
C ALA A 136 7.23 -2.33 -18.86
N GLU A 137 8.09 -1.32 -18.71
CA GLU A 137 9.15 -1.31 -17.71
C GLU A 137 8.59 -1.20 -16.28
N GLU A 138 7.58 -0.36 -16.07
CA GLU A 138 6.88 -0.28 -14.79
C GLU A 138 6.30 -1.64 -14.38
N MET A 139 5.67 -2.35 -15.30
CA MET A 139 5.11 -3.69 -15.03
C MET A 139 6.15 -4.72 -14.63
N LYS A 140 7.41 -4.58 -15.02
CA LYS A 140 8.50 -5.46 -14.54
C LYS A 140 8.78 -5.24 -13.06
N LEU A 141 8.70 -4.00 -12.57
CA LEU A 141 8.87 -3.69 -11.15
C LEU A 141 7.72 -4.27 -10.32
N VAL A 142 6.50 -4.24 -10.88
CA VAL A 142 5.33 -4.87 -10.24
C VAL A 142 5.48 -6.39 -10.21
N ASP A 143 5.86 -7.03 -11.33
CA ASP A 143 6.10 -8.46 -11.38
C ASP A 143 7.19 -8.88 -10.37
N GLU A 144 8.31 -8.16 -10.31
CA GLU A 144 9.39 -8.43 -9.34
C GLU A 144 8.85 -8.38 -7.90
N ALA A 145 8.09 -7.37 -7.53
CA ALA A 145 7.54 -7.26 -6.20
C ALA A 145 6.56 -8.40 -5.88
N MET A 146 5.65 -8.73 -6.79
CA MET A 146 4.65 -9.77 -6.60
C MET A 146 5.26 -11.17 -6.56
N GLU A 147 6.26 -11.47 -7.39
CA GLU A 147 6.97 -12.76 -7.41
C GLU A 147 7.81 -12.97 -6.15
N ASN A 148 8.28 -11.90 -5.52
CA ASN A 148 9.06 -11.96 -4.27
C ASN A 148 8.21 -11.83 -3.00
N GLY A 149 6.88 -11.74 -3.10
CA GLY A 149 5.98 -11.86 -1.96
C GLY A 149 5.21 -10.60 -1.55
N ALA A 150 5.15 -9.58 -2.39
CA ALA A 150 4.18 -8.50 -2.20
C ALA A 150 2.74 -9.04 -2.28
N PHE A 151 1.86 -8.53 -1.43
CA PHE A 151 0.45 -8.99 -1.35
C PHE A 151 -0.48 -8.32 -2.36
N GLY A 152 0.00 -7.30 -3.02
CA GLY A 152 -0.80 -6.54 -3.97
C GLY A 152 -0.17 -5.20 -4.30
N GLY A 153 -1.00 -4.26 -4.73
CA GLY A 153 -0.56 -2.92 -5.08
C GLY A 153 -1.43 -1.82 -4.52
N SER A 154 -1.01 -0.58 -4.70
CA SER A 154 -1.79 0.57 -4.27
C SER A 154 -1.76 1.73 -5.25
N PHE A 155 -2.86 2.47 -5.30
CA PHE A 155 -2.97 3.75 -6.00
C PHE A 155 -3.10 4.92 -5.04
N GLY A 156 -2.55 6.07 -5.45
CA GLY A 156 -2.76 7.35 -4.79
C GLY A 156 -3.01 8.44 -5.82
N PHE A 157 -4.28 8.65 -6.18
CA PHE A 157 -4.66 9.53 -7.30
C PHE A 157 -4.76 11.01 -6.93
N MET A 158 -4.65 11.35 -5.65
CA MET A 158 -4.68 12.72 -5.17
C MET A 158 -3.29 13.35 -5.11
N TYR A 159 -2.24 12.55 -5.22
CA TYR A 159 -0.84 12.95 -5.09
C TYR A 159 -0.08 12.82 -6.40
N GLU A 160 0.99 13.61 -6.55
CA GLU A 160 1.99 13.39 -7.59
C GLU A 160 2.84 12.14 -7.28
N PRO A 161 3.16 11.33 -8.30
CA PRO A 161 2.79 11.47 -9.71
C PRO A 161 1.49 10.75 -10.08
N GLY A 162 0.81 10.06 -9.17
CA GLY A 162 -0.41 9.28 -9.44
C GLY A 162 -1.56 10.11 -10.04
N ILE A 163 -1.62 11.42 -9.71
CA ILE A 163 -2.62 12.33 -10.26
C ILE A 163 -2.52 12.48 -11.79
N TYR A 164 -1.34 12.24 -12.36
CA TYR A 164 -1.08 12.36 -13.81
C TYR A 164 -1.36 11.09 -14.59
N ALA A 165 -1.46 9.95 -13.89
CA ALA A 165 -1.64 8.64 -14.50
C ALA A 165 -2.90 8.55 -15.35
N LYS A 166 -2.79 7.93 -16.52
CA LYS A 166 -3.89 7.71 -17.45
C LYS A 166 -4.48 6.33 -17.25
N ARG A 167 -5.72 6.18 -17.72
CA ARG A 167 -6.50 4.95 -17.55
C ARG A 167 -5.76 3.69 -18.01
N ASP A 168 -5.07 3.75 -19.15
CA ASP A 168 -4.40 2.58 -19.72
C ASP A 168 -3.27 2.08 -18.80
N GLU A 169 -2.47 3.00 -18.27
CA GLU A 169 -1.43 2.72 -17.26
C GLU A 169 -2.05 2.06 -16.01
N LEU A 170 -3.11 2.67 -15.47
CA LEU A 170 -3.77 2.18 -14.25
C LEU A 170 -4.43 0.81 -14.45
N VAL A 171 -5.03 0.57 -15.60
CA VAL A 171 -5.64 -0.73 -15.92
C VAL A 171 -4.57 -1.80 -16.10
N GLU A 172 -3.45 -1.50 -16.73
CA GLU A 172 -2.36 -2.47 -16.88
C GLU A 172 -1.72 -2.83 -15.51
N PHE A 173 -1.50 -1.84 -14.65
CA PHE A 173 -1.05 -2.08 -13.27
C PHE A 173 -2.05 -2.98 -12.51
N ALA A 174 -3.34 -2.65 -12.55
CA ALA A 174 -4.38 -3.41 -11.88
C ALA A 174 -4.51 -4.85 -12.40
N LYS A 175 -4.41 -5.06 -13.72
CA LYS A 175 -4.36 -6.40 -14.33
C LYS A 175 -3.15 -7.20 -13.84
N ARG A 176 -2.01 -6.52 -13.66
CA ARG A 176 -0.81 -7.18 -13.19
C ARG A 176 -0.99 -7.68 -11.76
N ILE A 177 -1.58 -6.86 -10.87
CA ILE A 177 -1.93 -7.28 -9.52
C ILE A 177 -2.93 -8.45 -9.53
N ALA A 178 -3.97 -8.36 -10.38
CA ALA A 178 -4.97 -9.43 -10.50
C ALA A 178 -4.39 -10.77 -10.95
N LYS A 179 -3.38 -10.77 -11.84
CA LYS A 179 -2.66 -11.97 -12.31
C LYS A 179 -2.09 -12.80 -11.14
N TYR A 180 -1.66 -12.14 -10.09
CA TYR A 180 -1.10 -12.77 -8.89
C TYR A 180 -2.14 -12.99 -7.77
N ASP A 181 -3.43 -12.86 -8.05
CA ASP A 181 -4.52 -12.88 -7.05
C ASP A 181 -4.32 -11.87 -5.91
N GLY A 182 -3.62 -10.77 -6.20
CA GLY A 182 -3.33 -9.71 -5.25
C GLY A 182 -4.55 -8.82 -4.97
N ILE A 183 -4.41 -7.95 -3.96
CA ILE A 183 -5.39 -6.90 -3.64
C ILE A 183 -4.86 -5.54 -4.11
N LEU A 184 -5.76 -4.67 -4.54
CA LEU A 184 -5.47 -3.29 -4.88
C LEU A 184 -6.13 -2.36 -3.86
N THR A 185 -5.34 -1.52 -3.18
CA THR A 185 -5.89 -0.45 -2.33
C THR A 185 -5.85 0.88 -3.09
N VAL A 186 -6.86 1.73 -2.92
CA VAL A 186 -6.96 2.96 -3.70
C VAL A 186 -7.28 4.16 -2.83
N HIS A 187 -6.34 5.10 -2.75
CA HIS A 187 -6.66 6.47 -2.33
C HIS A 187 -7.24 7.21 -3.54
N PRO A 188 -8.54 7.57 -3.51
CA PRO A 188 -9.25 8.07 -4.69
C PRO A 188 -8.76 9.45 -5.12
N ARG A 189 -9.09 9.84 -6.35
CA ARG A 189 -8.74 11.14 -6.93
C ARG A 189 -9.47 12.31 -6.28
N ALA A 190 -10.62 12.05 -5.66
CA ALA A 190 -11.40 13.05 -4.94
C ALA A 190 -12.11 12.45 -3.74
N CYS A 191 -12.06 13.17 -2.62
CA CYS A 191 -12.80 12.90 -1.39
C CYS A 191 -13.82 13.99 -1.09
N SER A 192 -14.12 14.86 -2.05
CA SER A 192 -15.02 16.00 -1.89
C SER A 192 -15.88 16.21 -3.13
N LYS A 193 -16.92 17.04 -2.97
CA LYS A 193 -17.84 17.41 -4.06
C LYS A 193 -17.12 18.15 -5.19
N VAL A 194 -16.05 18.89 -4.84
CA VAL A 194 -15.18 19.59 -5.80
C VAL A 194 -13.73 19.31 -5.42
N ALA A 195 -12.92 18.85 -6.36
CA ALA A 195 -11.50 18.55 -6.20
C ALA A 195 -10.72 18.94 -7.46
N LEU A 196 -9.38 19.06 -7.35
CA LEU A 196 -8.52 19.49 -8.46
C LEU A 196 -8.35 18.42 -9.55
N GLY A 197 -8.61 17.15 -9.24
CA GLY A 197 -8.38 16.03 -10.16
C GLY A 197 -9.35 15.93 -11.34
N TYR A 198 -10.45 16.69 -11.34
CA TYR A 198 -11.47 16.66 -12.37
C TYR A 198 -11.87 18.05 -12.84
N PRO A 199 -12.35 18.21 -14.08
CA PRO A 199 -12.95 19.45 -14.54
C PRO A 199 -14.25 19.74 -13.78
N LEU A 200 -14.59 21.03 -13.63
CA LEU A 200 -15.86 21.46 -13.03
C LEU A 200 -17.02 21.06 -13.95
N ILE A 201 -17.74 20.02 -13.57
CA ILE A 201 -18.92 19.50 -14.25
C ILE A 201 -20.07 19.30 -13.25
N SER A 202 -21.23 18.92 -13.73
CA SER A 202 -22.45 18.77 -12.90
C SER A 202 -22.38 17.64 -11.88
N LYS A 203 -21.61 16.57 -12.14
CA LYS A 203 -21.47 15.43 -11.23
C LYS A 203 -20.46 15.71 -10.11
N PRO A 204 -20.75 15.38 -8.85
CA PRO A 204 -19.79 15.51 -7.75
C PRO A 204 -18.50 14.73 -8.04
N HIS A 205 -17.35 15.34 -7.73
CA HIS A 205 -16.04 14.74 -8.05
C HIS A 205 -15.77 13.45 -7.27
N ILE A 206 -16.30 13.32 -6.05
CA ILE A 206 -16.22 12.07 -5.29
C ILE A 206 -16.94 10.90 -6.00
N GLU A 207 -18.04 11.17 -6.69
CA GLU A 207 -18.74 10.15 -7.48
C GLU A 207 -17.96 9.79 -8.74
N LEU A 208 -17.32 10.78 -9.40
CA LEU A 208 -16.42 10.52 -10.52
C LEU A 208 -15.23 9.67 -10.11
N ALA A 209 -14.68 9.93 -8.92
CA ALA A 209 -13.57 9.14 -8.39
C ALA A 209 -13.99 7.69 -8.10
N LEU A 210 -15.20 7.48 -7.59
CA LEU A 210 -15.75 6.14 -7.40
C LEU A 210 -15.96 5.42 -8.75
N ASP A 211 -16.54 6.11 -9.72
CA ASP A 211 -16.75 5.55 -11.07
C ASP A 211 -15.41 5.15 -11.71
N GLU A 212 -14.36 5.99 -11.58
CA GLU A 212 -13.01 5.69 -12.09
C GLU A 212 -12.48 4.38 -11.50
N VAL A 213 -12.59 4.20 -10.18
CA VAL A 213 -12.13 2.97 -9.51
C VAL A 213 -12.95 1.76 -9.97
N VAL A 214 -14.28 1.90 -10.07
CA VAL A 214 -15.16 0.82 -10.55
C VAL A 214 -14.85 0.42 -11.99
N GLU A 215 -14.52 1.39 -12.84
CA GLU A 215 -14.10 1.11 -14.22
C GLU A 215 -12.77 0.35 -14.28
N ILE A 216 -11.79 0.72 -13.45
CA ILE A 216 -10.52 -0.01 -13.35
C ILE A 216 -10.77 -1.45 -12.87
N MET A 217 -11.59 -1.63 -11.82
CA MET A 217 -11.97 -2.95 -11.33
C MET A 217 -12.60 -3.83 -12.41
N LYS A 218 -13.57 -3.28 -13.16
CA LYS A 218 -14.25 -4.01 -14.25
C LYS A 218 -13.28 -4.39 -15.38
N ALA A 219 -12.33 -3.50 -15.70
CA ALA A 219 -11.38 -3.72 -16.80
C ALA A 219 -10.26 -4.70 -16.45
N SER A 220 -9.92 -4.82 -15.17
CA SER A 220 -8.80 -5.62 -14.68
C SER A 220 -9.20 -6.92 -13.97
N GLY A 221 -10.40 -6.95 -13.37
CA GLY A 221 -10.84 -8.05 -12.51
C GLY A 221 -10.18 -8.07 -11.12
N VAL A 222 -9.40 -7.05 -10.75
CA VAL A 222 -8.70 -6.98 -9.47
C VAL A 222 -9.66 -6.78 -8.30
N ARG A 223 -9.40 -7.47 -7.19
CA ARG A 223 -10.07 -7.21 -5.92
C ARG A 223 -9.56 -5.89 -5.34
N THR A 224 -10.46 -4.98 -5.00
CA THR A 224 -10.09 -3.62 -4.60
C THR A 224 -10.67 -3.24 -3.24
N GLU A 225 -9.84 -2.63 -2.42
CA GLU A 225 -10.23 -1.89 -1.23
C GLU A 225 -10.20 -0.40 -1.55
N TYR A 226 -11.33 0.28 -1.32
CA TYR A 226 -11.45 1.72 -1.49
C TYR A 226 -11.05 2.40 -0.17
N SER A 227 -9.81 2.83 -0.09
CA SER A 227 -9.23 3.40 1.12
C SER A 227 -9.88 4.75 1.44
N HIS A 228 -9.97 5.03 2.73
CA HIS A 228 -10.42 6.33 3.22
C HIS A 228 -11.77 6.77 2.63
N LEU A 229 -12.82 5.97 2.84
CA LEU A 229 -14.17 6.41 2.47
C LEU A 229 -14.56 7.60 3.35
N ILE A 230 -13.93 8.73 3.06
CA ILE A 230 -14.08 10.00 3.77
C ILE A 230 -14.71 11.04 2.86
N PHE A 231 -15.41 11.98 3.47
CA PHE A 231 -16.08 13.09 2.81
C PHE A 231 -15.50 14.40 3.34
N VAL A 232 -14.70 15.08 2.51
CA VAL A 232 -14.02 16.31 2.88
C VAL A 232 -14.89 17.51 2.53
N GLY A 233 -15.09 18.38 3.52
CA GLY A 233 -15.89 19.58 3.39
C GLY A 233 -17.38 19.36 3.68
N GLU A 234 -18.01 20.32 4.34
CA GLU A 234 -19.40 20.28 4.82
C GLU A 234 -20.42 19.97 3.71
N THR A 235 -20.18 20.50 2.51
CA THR A 235 -21.08 20.27 1.36
C THR A 235 -21.02 18.85 0.80
N SER A 236 -20.02 18.06 1.19
CA SER A 236 -19.86 16.67 0.78
C SER A 236 -20.60 15.67 1.67
N TRP A 237 -21.15 16.12 2.79
CA TRP A 237 -21.89 15.31 3.76
C TRP A 237 -23.41 15.29 3.51
N LYS A 238 -23.88 16.07 2.55
CA LYS A 238 -25.30 16.21 2.16
C LYS A 238 -25.48 15.53 0.78
#